data_19fd456396e1b26d4075142f8b7859b8
#
_entry.id   19fd456396e1b26d4075142f8b7859b8
#
_cell.length_a   1.000
_cell.length_b   1.000
_cell.length_c   1.000
_cell.angle_alpha   90.00
_cell.angle_beta   90.00
_cell.angle_gamma   90.00
#
_symmetry.space_group_name_H-M   'P 1'
#
loop_
_entity.id
_entity.type
_entity.pdbx_description
1 polymer ?
#
loop_
_entity_poly.entity_id
_entity_poly.type
_entity_poly.pdbx_seq_one_letter_code
_entity_poly.pdbx_strand_id
1 'polypeptide(L)'
;MLHGVLDPQPGKLAFALFDDEKLLRQSALEMHPRDASQVPGFVDKELAECGYALKDVTRWSFGCGPGSFTFLRVVAALGAGWAAGNERLRFRCVPGAFALAAQLDLAEGERGGVIYDGRNRELFCFGVENSSGVLRATGEELILNSAAAQEYFAANPIKLAAFAAEEAVLSKLLGENIHFTCVEPDLSALVASPGEFDNDTDKMCYIRPAVTE
;
A
#
# COMPACT_ATOMS: atom_id res chain seq x y z
N MET A 1 3.74 -15.85 15.77
CA MET A 1 4.10 -16.30 14.39
C MET A 1 4.62 -15.12 13.59
N LEU A 2 5.83 -15.24 13.00
CA LEU A 2 6.42 -14.12 12.27
C LEU A 2 5.66 -13.80 10.97
N HIS A 3 5.34 -12.51 10.82
CA HIS A 3 4.62 -11.96 9.69
C HIS A 3 5.36 -10.72 9.16
N GLY A 4 5.90 -10.81 7.97
CA GLY A 4 6.57 -9.71 7.29
C GLY A 4 5.60 -8.89 6.44
N VAL A 5 5.87 -7.61 6.32
CA VAL A 5 5.16 -6.68 5.44
C VAL A 5 6.17 -5.98 4.54
N LEU A 6 5.87 -5.90 3.25
CA LEU A 6 6.52 -5.00 2.31
C LEU A 6 5.47 -4.18 1.59
N ASP A 7 5.58 -2.85 1.67
CA ASP A 7 4.61 -1.94 1.05
C ASP A 7 5.33 -0.89 0.18
N PRO A 8 5.17 -0.99 -1.16
CA PRO A 8 5.68 0.02 -2.08
C PRO A 8 4.94 1.35 -1.92
N GLN A 9 5.65 2.38 -1.48
CA GLN A 9 5.14 3.73 -1.25
C GLN A 9 5.80 4.73 -2.21
N PRO A 10 5.31 5.97 -2.33
CA PRO A 10 5.98 7.00 -3.11
C PRO A 10 7.42 7.22 -2.63
N GLY A 11 8.40 6.91 -3.50
CA GLY A 11 9.83 7.11 -3.24
C GLY A 11 10.48 6.14 -2.25
N LYS A 12 9.75 5.21 -1.64
CA LYS A 12 10.30 4.27 -0.65
C LYS A 12 9.61 2.90 -0.68
N LEU A 13 10.28 1.90 -0.13
CA LEU A 13 9.71 0.60 0.20
C LEU A 13 9.65 0.48 1.72
N ALA A 14 8.46 0.43 2.27
CA ALA A 14 8.27 0.22 3.70
C ALA A 14 8.37 -1.27 4.04
N PHE A 15 9.00 -1.56 5.17
CA PHE A 15 9.14 -2.88 5.76
C PHE A 15 8.59 -2.87 7.19
N ALA A 16 7.87 -3.94 7.57
CA ALA A 16 7.59 -4.21 8.96
C ALA A 16 7.68 -5.71 9.25
N LEU A 17 8.05 -6.05 10.48
CA LEU A 17 8.05 -7.42 11.00
C LEU A 17 7.22 -7.46 12.27
N PHE A 18 6.31 -8.41 12.33
CA PHE A 18 5.43 -8.65 13.48
C PHE A 18 5.65 -10.06 14.02
N ASP A 19 5.49 -10.23 15.32
CA ASP A 19 5.24 -11.54 15.94
C ASP A 19 3.79 -11.54 16.44
N ASP A 20 2.94 -12.28 15.74
CA ASP A 20 1.49 -12.15 15.78
C ASP A 20 1.06 -10.69 15.55
N GLU A 21 0.48 -10.01 16.54
CA GLU A 21 0.08 -8.61 16.46
C GLU A 21 1.15 -7.61 16.94
N LYS A 22 2.25 -8.11 17.54
CA LYS A 22 3.29 -7.27 18.11
C LYS A 22 4.28 -6.82 17.04
N LEU A 23 4.36 -5.52 16.80
CA LEU A 23 5.39 -4.94 15.96
C LEU A 23 6.78 -5.15 16.60
N LEU A 24 7.67 -5.83 15.89
CA LEU A 24 9.07 -6.03 16.27
C LEU A 24 9.98 -4.97 15.65
N ARG A 25 9.70 -4.61 14.39
CA ARG A 25 10.49 -3.65 13.64
C ARG A 25 9.67 -3.02 12.53
N GLN A 26 9.95 -1.72 12.28
CA GLN A 26 9.47 -1.00 11.11
C GLN A 26 10.59 -0.12 10.57
N SER A 27 10.77 -0.12 9.27
CA SER A 27 11.78 0.69 8.58
C SER A 27 11.38 0.95 7.13
N ALA A 28 12.13 1.76 6.43
CA ALA A 28 11.91 1.99 5.01
C ALA A 28 13.26 2.10 4.27
N LEU A 29 13.26 1.63 3.03
CA LEU A 29 14.34 1.82 2.08
C LEU A 29 13.94 2.92 1.09
N GLU A 30 14.71 4.00 1.02
CA GLU A 30 14.54 4.99 -0.05
C GLU A 30 14.81 4.32 -1.40
N MET A 31 13.90 4.56 -2.35
CA MET A 31 13.87 3.83 -3.62
C MET A 31 13.93 4.79 -4.80
N HIS A 32 14.94 4.61 -5.63
CA HIS A 32 15.03 5.24 -6.95
C HIS A 32 14.81 4.20 -8.07
N PRO A 33 14.53 4.62 -9.33
CA PRO A 33 14.10 3.69 -10.39
C PRO A 33 15.03 2.51 -10.70
N ARG A 34 16.28 2.51 -10.18
CA ARG A 34 17.27 1.45 -10.43
C ARG A 34 17.66 0.66 -9.18
N ASP A 35 17.02 0.93 -8.04
CA ASP A 35 17.44 0.39 -6.73
C ASP A 35 16.79 -0.96 -6.38
N ALA A 36 16.03 -1.54 -7.30
CA ALA A 36 15.34 -2.81 -7.07
C ALA A 36 16.26 -3.94 -6.57
N SER A 37 17.52 -3.95 -7.00
CA SER A 37 18.52 -4.95 -6.57
C SER A 37 18.93 -4.84 -5.08
N GLN A 38 18.63 -3.71 -4.44
CA GLN A 38 18.96 -3.49 -3.02
C GLN A 38 17.92 -4.13 -2.08
N VAL A 39 16.71 -4.41 -2.59
CA VAL A 39 15.58 -4.86 -1.75
C VAL A 39 15.86 -6.18 -1.02
N PRO A 40 16.41 -7.24 -1.66
CA PRO A 40 16.72 -8.47 -0.92
C PRO A 40 17.68 -8.25 0.24
N GLY A 41 18.79 -7.53 0.00
CA GLY A 41 19.77 -7.22 1.04
C GLY A 41 19.22 -6.33 2.15
N PHE A 42 18.31 -5.41 1.83
CA PHE A 42 17.60 -4.61 2.82
C PHE A 42 16.74 -5.49 3.72
N VAL A 43 15.92 -6.39 3.15
CA VAL A 43 15.07 -7.30 3.92
C VAL A 43 15.89 -8.21 4.81
N ASP A 44 16.96 -8.80 4.27
CA ASP A 44 17.87 -9.67 5.06
C ASP A 44 18.48 -8.92 6.25
N LYS A 45 18.92 -7.67 6.04
CA LYS A 45 19.45 -6.82 7.11
C LYS A 45 18.40 -6.53 8.19
N GLU A 46 17.20 -6.11 7.79
CA GLU A 46 16.15 -5.76 8.75
C GLU A 46 15.69 -6.97 9.59
N LEU A 47 15.64 -8.15 8.98
CA LEU A 47 15.38 -9.41 9.69
C LEU A 47 16.52 -9.78 10.65
N ALA A 48 17.78 -9.68 10.20
CA ALA A 48 18.95 -10.00 11.01
C ALA A 48 19.07 -9.11 12.26
N GLU A 49 18.69 -7.83 12.16
CA GLU A 49 18.64 -6.90 13.32
C GLU A 49 17.60 -7.31 14.37
N CYS A 50 16.60 -8.13 13.99
CA CYS A 50 15.65 -8.75 14.91
C CYS A 50 16.06 -10.16 15.37
N GLY A 51 17.18 -10.68 14.89
CA GLY A 51 17.67 -12.04 15.19
C GLY A 51 17.03 -13.13 14.33
N TYR A 52 16.41 -12.78 13.20
CA TYR A 52 15.75 -13.69 12.28
C TYR A 52 16.41 -13.74 10.91
N ALA A 53 16.08 -14.76 10.16
CA ALA A 53 16.42 -14.89 8.75
C ALA A 53 15.14 -15.03 7.91
N LEU A 54 15.22 -14.84 6.61
CA LEU A 54 14.05 -14.94 5.70
C LEU A 54 13.29 -16.26 5.86
N LYS A 55 13.98 -17.38 6.09
CA LYS A 55 13.38 -18.71 6.29
C LYS A 55 12.49 -18.83 7.52
N ASP A 56 12.66 -17.94 8.50
CA ASP A 56 11.91 -17.94 9.76
C ASP A 56 10.55 -17.22 9.61
N VAL A 57 10.42 -16.36 8.59
CA VAL A 57 9.19 -15.63 8.29
C VAL A 57 8.34 -16.45 7.33
N THR A 58 7.24 -17.00 7.84
CA THR A 58 6.38 -17.89 7.07
C THR A 58 5.16 -17.22 6.46
N ARG A 59 4.85 -15.99 6.86
CA ARG A 59 3.75 -15.18 6.31
C ARG A 59 4.25 -13.82 5.86
N TRP A 60 3.76 -13.37 4.68
CA TRP A 60 4.03 -12.05 4.16
C TRP A 60 2.74 -11.39 3.66
N SER A 61 2.52 -10.12 4.01
CA SER A 61 1.54 -9.26 3.36
C SER A 61 2.29 -8.26 2.49
N PHE A 62 2.00 -8.27 1.21
CA PHE A 62 2.56 -7.32 0.25
C PHE A 62 1.55 -6.26 -0.09
N GLY A 63 1.94 -4.98 0.07
CA GLY A 63 1.18 -3.87 -0.47
C GLY A 63 1.09 -4.01 -1.98
N CYS A 64 -0.12 -4.26 -2.49
CA CYS A 64 -0.34 -4.50 -3.92
C CYS A 64 -0.74 -3.24 -4.69
N GLY A 65 -0.49 -2.08 -4.13
CA GLY A 65 -0.83 -0.79 -4.72
C GLY A 65 -2.11 -0.19 -4.13
N PRO A 66 -2.56 0.91 -4.70
CA PRO A 66 -1.99 1.63 -5.84
C PRO A 66 -0.57 2.14 -5.58
N GLY A 67 0.29 2.14 -6.60
CA GLY A 67 1.67 2.58 -6.43
C GLY A 67 2.53 2.46 -7.69
N SER A 68 3.84 2.56 -7.50
CA SER A 68 4.81 2.46 -8.58
C SER A 68 4.79 1.07 -9.23
N PHE A 69 4.49 1.02 -10.53
CA PHE A 69 4.49 -0.20 -11.34
C PHE A 69 5.77 -1.04 -11.19
N THR A 70 6.94 -0.37 -11.17
CA THR A 70 8.23 -1.05 -11.02
C THR A 70 8.35 -1.72 -9.65
N PHE A 71 7.98 -1.03 -8.58
CA PHE A 71 8.15 -1.55 -7.23
C PHE A 71 7.14 -2.64 -6.90
N LEU A 72 5.91 -2.52 -7.39
CA LEU A 72 4.91 -3.59 -7.28
C LEU A 72 5.43 -4.89 -7.91
N ARG A 73 6.04 -4.82 -9.09
CA ARG A 73 6.65 -5.99 -9.74
C ARG A 73 7.83 -6.58 -8.98
N VAL A 74 8.65 -5.73 -8.37
CA VAL A 74 9.77 -6.19 -7.54
C VAL A 74 9.24 -6.99 -6.36
N VAL A 75 8.26 -6.48 -5.65
CA VAL A 75 7.66 -7.16 -4.48
C VAL A 75 6.98 -8.46 -4.90
N ALA A 76 6.24 -8.47 -6.03
CA ALA A 76 5.64 -9.69 -6.57
C ALA A 76 6.68 -10.76 -6.92
N ALA A 77 7.76 -10.36 -7.61
CA ALA A 77 8.84 -11.27 -7.99
C ALA A 77 9.57 -11.84 -6.76
N LEU A 78 9.80 -11.02 -5.73
CA LEU A 78 10.38 -11.48 -4.47
C LEU A 78 9.48 -12.49 -3.76
N GLY A 79 8.18 -12.20 -3.65
CA GLY A 79 7.21 -13.12 -3.05
C GLY A 79 7.18 -14.47 -3.76
N ALA A 80 7.09 -14.46 -5.08
CA ALA A 80 7.12 -15.68 -5.89
C ALA A 80 8.44 -16.45 -5.72
N GLY A 81 9.59 -15.74 -5.76
CA GLY A 81 10.91 -16.35 -5.56
C GLY A 81 11.09 -16.95 -4.17
N TRP A 82 10.65 -16.26 -3.14
CA TRP A 82 10.73 -16.75 -1.75
C TRP A 82 9.81 -17.95 -1.51
N ALA A 83 8.59 -17.93 -2.06
CA ALA A 83 7.66 -19.06 -1.97
C ALA A 83 8.17 -20.30 -2.72
N ALA A 84 8.83 -20.11 -3.87
CA ALA A 84 9.46 -21.20 -4.62
C ALA A 84 10.65 -21.83 -3.85
N GLY A 85 11.37 -21.03 -3.07
CA GLY A 85 12.51 -21.47 -2.25
C GLY A 85 12.13 -22.00 -0.85
N ASN A 86 10.90 -21.80 -0.39
CA ASN A 86 10.44 -22.20 0.93
C ASN A 86 8.97 -22.62 0.91
N GLU A 87 8.72 -23.93 0.92
CA GLU A 87 7.36 -24.51 0.88
C GLU A 87 6.45 -24.07 2.05
N ARG A 88 7.00 -23.59 3.15
CA ARG A 88 6.22 -23.10 4.29
C ARG A 88 5.86 -21.63 4.17
N LEU A 89 6.54 -20.88 3.30
CA LEU A 89 6.27 -19.47 3.11
C LEU A 89 4.96 -19.29 2.34
N ARG A 90 4.12 -18.42 2.87
CA ARG A 90 2.89 -17.99 2.21
C ARG A 90 2.86 -16.47 2.18
N PHE A 91 2.41 -15.92 1.08
CA PHE A 91 2.14 -14.49 0.98
C PHE A 91 0.74 -14.20 0.46
N ARG A 92 0.32 -13.00 0.68
CA ARG A 92 -0.90 -12.41 0.12
C ARG A 92 -0.65 -10.99 -0.35
N CYS A 93 -1.45 -10.55 -1.30
CA CYS A 93 -1.51 -9.17 -1.74
C CYS A 93 -2.63 -8.44 -0.99
N VAL A 94 -2.33 -7.27 -0.45
CA VAL A 94 -3.28 -6.42 0.28
C VAL A 94 -3.18 -5.01 -0.28
N PRO A 95 -4.31 -4.30 -0.56
CA PRO A 95 -4.23 -2.93 -0.99
C PRO A 95 -3.41 -2.07 -0.01
N GLY A 96 -2.31 -1.46 -0.47
CA GLY A 96 -1.47 -0.56 0.34
C GLY A 96 -2.25 0.65 0.84
N ALA A 97 -3.33 1.01 0.14
CA ALA A 97 -4.28 2.02 0.56
C ALA A 97 -4.84 1.80 1.97
N PHE A 98 -4.96 0.57 2.43
CA PHE A 98 -5.48 0.29 3.78
C PHE A 98 -4.57 0.81 4.88
N ALA A 99 -3.25 0.87 4.66
CA ALA A 99 -2.31 1.44 5.62
C ALA A 99 -2.54 2.95 5.85
N LEU A 100 -3.01 3.68 4.83
CA LEU A 100 -3.39 5.09 4.96
C LEU A 100 -4.83 5.24 5.47
N ALA A 101 -5.75 4.42 4.95
CA ALA A 101 -7.17 4.47 5.32
C ALA A 101 -7.41 4.15 6.80
N ALA A 102 -6.55 3.34 7.43
CA ALA A 102 -6.59 3.04 8.86
C ALA A 102 -6.47 4.30 9.75
N GLN A 103 -5.91 5.38 9.21
CA GLN A 103 -5.77 6.66 9.91
C GLN A 103 -6.99 7.60 9.73
N LEU A 104 -8.01 7.21 8.95
CA LEU A 104 -9.17 8.06 8.66
C LEU A 104 -10.26 8.02 9.75
N ASP A 105 -10.15 7.11 10.72
CA ASP A 105 -11.17 6.91 11.75
C ASP A 105 -12.59 6.83 11.14
N LEU A 106 -12.77 5.86 10.25
CA LEU A 106 -14.05 5.63 9.57
C LEU A 106 -15.01 4.90 10.52
N ALA A 107 -16.21 5.46 10.71
CA ALA A 107 -17.26 4.77 11.43
C ALA A 107 -17.76 3.53 10.66
N GLU A 108 -18.53 2.67 11.33
CA GLU A 108 -19.15 1.49 10.68
C GLU A 108 -20.00 1.91 9.48
N GLY A 109 -19.75 1.31 8.32
CA GLY A 109 -20.39 1.61 7.04
C GLY A 109 -19.95 2.95 6.41
N GLU A 110 -19.02 3.69 7.05
CA GLU A 110 -18.51 4.94 6.49
C GLU A 110 -17.50 4.65 5.37
N ARG A 111 -17.64 5.43 4.29
CA ARG A 111 -16.71 5.40 3.16
C ARG A 111 -15.68 6.49 3.25
N GLY A 112 -14.49 6.18 2.75
CA GLY A 112 -13.38 7.09 2.59
C GLY A 112 -12.65 6.85 1.28
N GLY A 113 -11.65 7.66 1.01
CA GLY A 113 -10.80 7.50 -0.15
C GLY A 113 -9.33 7.69 0.19
N VAL A 114 -8.48 6.94 -0.46
CA VAL A 114 -7.03 7.19 -0.44
C VAL A 114 -6.64 7.74 -1.79
N ILE A 115 -6.02 8.91 -1.78
CA ILE A 115 -5.69 9.65 -3.00
C ILE A 115 -4.19 9.66 -3.23
N TYR A 116 -3.81 9.58 -4.51
CA TYR A 116 -2.44 9.50 -4.99
C TYR A 116 -2.20 10.44 -6.17
N ASP A 117 -0.97 10.87 -6.34
CA ASP A 117 -0.54 11.52 -7.59
C ASP A 117 -0.57 10.50 -8.74
N GLY A 118 -1.61 10.57 -9.56
CA GLY A 118 -1.79 9.73 -10.76
C GLY A 118 -0.86 10.07 -11.92
N ARG A 119 0.02 11.10 -11.75
CA ARG A 119 0.85 11.71 -12.79
C ARG A 119 0.03 12.46 -13.86
N ASN A 120 0.69 13.16 -14.75
CA ASN A 120 0.06 13.88 -15.87
C ASN A 120 -1.09 14.82 -15.45
N ARG A 121 -1.03 15.42 -14.26
CA ARG A 121 -2.08 16.27 -13.67
C ARG A 121 -3.38 15.52 -13.39
N GLU A 122 -3.28 14.25 -13.10
CA GLU A 122 -4.40 13.42 -12.67
C GLU A 122 -4.19 12.96 -11.23
N LEU A 123 -5.28 12.70 -10.57
CA LEU A 123 -5.38 12.11 -9.25
C LEU A 123 -5.96 10.71 -9.41
N PHE A 124 -5.41 9.75 -8.68
CA PHE A 124 -6.01 8.45 -8.49
C PHE A 124 -6.66 8.39 -7.12
N CYS A 125 -7.90 7.90 -7.04
CA CYS A 125 -8.60 7.66 -5.78
C CYS A 125 -8.97 6.19 -5.66
N PHE A 126 -8.58 5.59 -4.54
CA PHE A 126 -8.94 4.24 -4.15
C PHE A 126 -9.99 4.28 -3.05
N GLY A 127 -11.20 3.80 -3.36
CA GLY A 127 -12.32 3.81 -2.42
C GLY A 127 -12.20 2.73 -1.36
N VAL A 128 -12.45 3.11 -0.12
CA VAL A 128 -12.44 2.22 1.06
C VAL A 128 -13.73 2.38 1.87
N GLU A 129 -14.08 1.34 2.62
CA GLU A 129 -15.21 1.33 3.54
C GLU A 129 -14.83 0.58 4.82
N ASN A 130 -15.27 1.06 5.96
CA ASN A 130 -15.19 0.29 7.20
C ASN A 130 -16.43 -0.63 7.29
N SER A 131 -16.21 -1.93 7.28
CA SER A 131 -17.27 -2.94 7.43
C SER A 131 -16.92 -3.89 8.56
N SER A 132 -17.66 -3.79 9.65
CA SER A 132 -17.47 -4.58 10.89
C SER A 132 -16.08 -4.41 11.50
N GLY A 133 -15.57 -3.18 11.53
CA GLY A 133 -14.25 -2.86 12.07
C GLY A 133 -13.09 -3.25 11.15
N VAL A 134 -13.38 -3.67 9.90
CA VAL A 134 -12.39 -4.08 8.92
C VAL A 134 -12.48 -3.20 7.68
N LEU A 135 -11.34 -2.72 7.19
CA LEU A 135 -11.26 -1.98 5.94
C LEU A 135 -11.48 -2.92 4.74
N ARG A 136 -12.35 -2.49 3.84
CA ARG A 136 -12.63 -3.18 2.57
C ARG A 136 -12.50 -2.21 1.41
N ALA A 137 -12.03 -2.70 0.27
CA ALA A 137 -12.10 -1.94 -0.98
C ALA A 137 -13.56 -1.86 -1.43
N THR A 138 -14.02 -0.67 -1.82
CA THR A 138 -15.38 -0.50 -2.37
C THR A 138 -15.48 -0.98 -3.82
N GLY A 139 -14.35 -1.26 -4.47
CA GLY A 139 -14.26 -1.50 -5.91
C GLY A 139 -14.27 -0.20 -6.73
N GLU A 140 -14.31 0.95 -6.09
CA GLU A 140 -14.27 2.25 -6.75
C GLU A 140 -12.82 2.70 -6.90
N GLU A 141 -12.35 2.75 -8.15
CA GLU A 141 -11.04 3.21 -8.55
C GLU A 141 -11.21 4.32 -9.59
N LEU A 142 -10.85 5.55 -9.21
CA LEU A 142 -11.08 6.72 -10.04
C LEU A 142 -9.76 7.34 -10.50
N ILE A 143 -9.69 7.68 -11.79
CA ILE A 143 -8.63 8.53 -12.33
C ILE A 143 -9.29 9.83 -12.76
N LEU A 144 -8.95 10.93 -12.08
CA LEU A 144 -9.60 12.22 -12.24
C LEU A 144 -8.57 13.30 -12.54
N ASN A 145 -8.83 14.13 -13.54
CA ASN A 145 -8.12 15.39 -13.68
C ASN A 145 -8.59 16.40 -12.60
N SER A 146 -7.90 17.53 -12.46
CA SER A 146 -8.17 18.52 -11.41
C SER A 146 -9.62 18.98 -11.38
N ALA A 147 -10.24 19.32 -12.53
CA ALA A 147 -11.61 19.79 -12.59
C ALA A 147 -12.60 18.70 -12.19
N ALA A 148 -12.43 17.48 -12.72
CA ALA A 148 -13.29 16.34 -12.38
C ALA A 148 -13.14 15.93 -10.91
N ALA A 149 -11.93 16.01 -10.34
CA ALA A 149 -11.70 15.70 -8.92
C ALA A 149 -12.40 16.70 -8.00
N GLN A 150 -12.31 18.00 -8.31
CA GLN A 150 -13.00 19.05 -7.54
C GLN A 150 -14.51 18.89 -7.61
N GLU A 151 -15.07 18.64 -8.78
CA GLU A 151 -16.50 18.41 -8.96
C GLU A 151 -16.98 17.15 -8.22
N TYR A 152 -16.22 16.04 -8.38
CA TYR A 152 -16.58 14.76 -7.77
C TYR A 152 -16.59 14.84 -6.25
N PHE A 153 -15.52 15.36 -5.61
CA PHE A 153 -15.45 15.42 -4.16
C PHE A 153 -16.32 16.53 -3.54
N ALA A 154 -16.64 17.58 -4.28
CA ALA A 154 -17.64 18.55 -3.85
C ALA A 154 -19.05 17.94 -3.81
N ALA A 155 -19.38 17.07 -4.78
CA ALA A 155 -20.65 16.36 -4.83
C ALA A 155 -20.69 15.14 -3.88
N ASN A 156 -19.56 14.54 -3.57
CA ASN A 156 -19.42 13.34 -2.75
C ASN A 156 -18.41 13.59 -1.62
N PRO A 157 -18.80 14.31 -0.55
CA PRO A 157 -17.88 14.61 0.55
C PRO A 157 -17.59 13.34 1.35
N ILE A 158 -16.32 12.89 1.29
CA ILE A 158 -15.80 11.74 2.02
C ILE A 158 -14.49 12.13 2.71
N LYS A 159 -14.08 11.38 3.74
CA LYS A 159 -12.76 11.51 4.33
C LYS A 159 -11.70 11.02 3.34
N LEU A 160 -10.66 11.82 3.15
CA LEU A 160 -9.56 11.51 2.23
C LEU A 160 -8.22 11.45 2.96
N ALA A 161 -7.44 10.41 2.68
CA ALA A 161 -6.05 10.27 3.15
C ALA A 161 -5.07 10.30 1.98
N ALA A 162 -3.88 10.80 2.23
CA ALA A 162 -2.77 10.82 1.28
C ALA A 162 -1.42 10.64 1.98
N PHE A 163 -0.39 10.28 1.22
CA PHE A 163 0.99 10.37 1.70
C PHE A 163 1.44 11.83 1.85
N ALA A 164 2.14 12.15 2.93
CA ALA A 164 2.72 13.47 3.14
C ALA A 164 3.64 13.91 1.98
N ALA A 165 4.34 12.98 1.37
CA ALA A 165 5.21 13.26 0.21
C ALA A 165 4.45 13.76 -1.03
N GLU A 166 3.14 13.54 -1.12
CA GLU A 166 2.31 13.94 -2.27
C GLU A 166 1.45 15.18 -1.99
N GLU A 167 1.50 15.73 -0.76
CA GLU A 167 0.66 16.85 -0.33
C GLU A 167 0.67 18.04 -1.30
N ALA A 168 1.87 18.48 -1.69
CA ALA A 168 2.02 19.66 -2.55
C ALA A 168 1.42 19.50 -3.94
N VAL A 169 1.44 18.28 -4.50
CA VAL A 169 0.86 17.96 -5.81
C VAL A 169 -0.66 17.83 -5.69
N LEU A 170 -1.13 17.09 -4.69
CA LEU A 170 -2.56 16.84 -4.48
C LEU A 170 -3.30 18.12 -4.10
N SER A 171 -2.72 19.00 -3.29
CA SER A 171 -3.31 20.31 -2.98
C SER A 171 -3.52 21.18 -4.22
N LYS A 172 -2.59 21.14 -5.17
CA LYS A 172 -2.77 21.86 -6.45
C LYS A 172 -3.86 21.27 -7.32
N LEU A 173 -4.06 19.95 -7.27
CA LEU A 173 -5.09 19.27 -8.05
C LEU A 173 -6.49 19.50 -7.47
N LEU A 174 -6.60 19.44 -6.15
CA LEU A 174 -7.89 19.52 -5.44
C LEU A 174 -8.33 20.95 -5.14
N GLY A 175 -7.41 21.92 -5.12
CA GLY A 175 -7.70 23.30 -4.74
C GLY A 175 -8.01 23.45 -3.25
N GLU A 176 -8.48 24.63 -2.85
CA GLU A 176 -8.62 24.99 -1.43
C GLU A 176 -9.92 24.40 -0.79
N ASN A 177 -10.87 23.96 -1.60
CA ASN A 177 -12.19 23.55 -1.12
C ASN A 177 -12.30 22.05 -0.78
N ILE A 178 -11.35 21.24 -1.23
CA ILE A 178 -11.35 19.80 -0.94
C ILE A 178 -10.23 19.51 0.06
N HIS A 179 -10.63 19.01 1.23
CA HIS A 179 -9.70 18.71 2.31
C HIS A 179 -9.33 17.24 2.30
N PHE A 180 -8.07 16.96 2.57
CA PHE A 180 -7.54 15.62 2.81
C PHE A 180 -6.53 15.66 3.95
N THR A 181 -6.27 14.52 4.55
CA THR A 181 -5.32 14.39 5.65
C THR A 181 -4.08 13.67 5.16
N CYS A 182 -2.92 14.30 5.33
CA CYS A 182 -1.63 13.65 5.14
C CYS A 182 -1.33 12.79 6.35
N VAL A 183 -1.09 11.49 6.14
CA VAL A 183 -0.87 10.54 7.22
C VAL A 183 0.37 9.68 6.95
N GLU A 184 0.98 9.19 8.03
CA GLU A 184 1.96 8.13 7.93
C GLU A 184 1.24 6.77 7.87
N PRO A 185 1.63 5.86 6.98
CA PRO A 185 0.99 4.57 6.83
C PRO A 185 1.09 3.69 8.07
N ASP A 186 -0.02 3.14 8.52
CA ASP A 186 -0.05 2.10 9.54
C ASP A 186 0.04 0.71 8.89
N LEU A 187 1.23 0.13 8.88
CA LEU A 187 1.47 -1.19 8.27
C LEU A 187 0.77 -2.34 9.02
N SER A 188 0.31 -2.12 10.26
CA SER A 188 -0.47 -3.12 11.00
C SER A 188 -1.81 -3.40 10.32
N ALA A 189 -2.37 -2.42 9.61
CA ALA A 189 -3.59 -2.59 8.82
C ALA A 189 -3.43 -3.64 7.71
N LEU A 190 -2.23 -3.79 7.14
CA LEU A 190 -1.95 -4.82 6.14
C LEU A 190 -1.86 -6.22 6.76
N VAL A 191 -1.47 -6.31 8.04
CA VAL A 191 -1.49 -7.57 8.81
C VAL A 191 -2.90 -7.95 9.21
N ALA A 192 -3.68 -6.97 9.69
CA ALA A 192 -5.05 -7.16 10.17
C ALA A 192 -6.07 -7.40 9.04
N SER A 193 -5.73 -7.00 7.81
CA SER A 193 -6.62 -7.15 6.65
C SER A 193 -7.03 -8.61 6.43
N PRO A 194 -8.28 -8.88 6.07
CA PRO A 194 -8.72 -10.23 5.72
C PRO A 194 -8.13 -10.64 4.36
N GLY A 195 -8.05 -11.93 4.13
CA GLY A 195 -7.61 -12.50 2.86
C GLY A 195 -6.77 -13.76 3.05
N GLU A 196 -6.78 -14.60 2.04
CA GLU A 196 -6.04 -15.85 2.03
C GLU A 196 -4.57 -15.63 1.65
N PHE A 197 -3.71 -16.44 2.22
CA PHE A 197 -2.29 -16.51 1.86
C PHE A 197 -2.13 -17.52 0.72
N ASP A 198 -2.52 -17.10 -0.48
CA ASP A 198 -2.66 -17.93 -1.68
C ASP A 198 -1.47 -17.87 -2.65
N ASN A 199 -0.47 -17.03 -2.33
CA ASN A 199 0.70 -16.78 -3.17
C ASN A 199 0.35 -16.21 -4.56
N ASP A 200 -0.80 -15.53 -4.67
CA ASP A 200 -1.27 -14.95 -5.91
C ASP A 200 -0.66 -13.57 -6.16
N THR A 201 0.08 -13.43 -7.26
CA THR A 201 0.68 -12.16 -7.70
C THR A 201 -0.19 -11.36 -8.66
N ASP A 202 -1.30 -11.94 -9.15
CA ASP A 202 -2.17 -11.28 -10.13
C ASP A 202 -3.06 -10.21 -9.49
N LYS A 203 -3.08 -10.15 -8.15
CA LYS A 203 -3.84 -9.16 -7.37
C LYS A 203 -3.18 -7.78 -7.25
N MET A 204 -2.12 -7.52 -8.00
CA MET A 204 -1.46 -6.20 -8.00
C MET A 204 -2.36 -5.13 -8.64
N CYS A 205 -2.63 -4.05 -7.90
CA CYS A 205 -3.41 -2.91 -8.37
C CYS A 205 -2.50 -1.90 -9.08
N TYR A 206 -2.64 -1.79 -10.38
CA TYR A 206 -1.92 -0.80 -11.18
C TYR A 206 -2.82 0.39 -11.46
N ILE A 207 -2.37 1.59 -11.14
CA ILE A 207 -3.09 2.85 -11.45
C ILE A 207 -3.40 2.95 -12.95
N ARG A 208 -2.51 2.43 -13.79
CA ARG A 208 -2.72 2.32 -15.23
C ARG A 208 -2.25 0.97 -15.71
N PRO A 209 -2.97 0.35 -16.67
CA PRO A 209 -2.44 -0.83 -17.32
C PRO A 209 -1.08 -0.49 -17.96
N ALA A 210 -0.19 -1.48 -18.05
CA ALA A 210 1.03 -1.33 -18.85
C ALA A 210 0.65 -0.82 -20.23
N VAL A 211 1.33 0.23 -20.71
CA VAL A 211 1.05 0.79 -22.03
C VAL A 211 1.12 -0.34 -23.04
N THR A 212 -0.03 -0.73 -23.54
CA THR A 212 -0.12 -1.51 -24.79
C THR A 212 0.03 -0.50 -25.92
N GLU A 213 1.07 -0.66 -26.71
CA GLU A 213 1.30 0.13 -27.92
C GLU A 213 0.07 0.19 -28.82
#